data_53760c91bc9e3a28f8869832d45e5c41
#
_entry.id   53760c91bc9e3a28f8869832d45e5c41
#
_cell.length_a   1.000
_cell.length_b   1.000
_cell.length_c   1.000
_cell.angle_alpha   90.00
_cell.angle_beta   90.00
_cell.angle_gamma   90.00
#
_symmetry.space_group_name_H-M   'P 1'
#
loop_
_entity.id
_entity.type
_entity.pdbx_description
1 polymer ?
#
loop_
_entity_poly.entity_id
_entity_poly.type
_entity_poly.pdbx_seq_one_letter_code
_entity_poly.pdbx_strand_id
1 'polypeptide(L)'
;IPGYGRELPDAVLVRGIAAGTFEQVTKRLGVLHALRELGIAVYNDARAIERSVDKSMTSLLLHAARVPSPPTWATESQAQARRIAIREGAAGHALVLKPLFGSQGKGLQLVGQVQGVHHPLPDIEAGYGSLAYLQRFIPAQESPGFDWRVLVAGGRAVCAMRRVSSHWIHNVAQGARCEAAAPTGELAQLAEAAAQALGMDYAGVDLMPSKRGAQVIEVNGAAAWQGLQRVTPFNIARAIVDDLLDRRLAA
;
A
#
# COMPACT_ATOMS: atom_id res chain seq x y z
N ILE A 1 -28.92 -6.85 1.78
CA ILE A 1 -28.03 -5.82 2.34
C ILE A 1 -28.83 -5.00 3.33
N PRO A 2 -28.37 -4.75 4.57
CA PRO A 2 -29.09 -3.89 5.52
C PRO A 2 -29.43 -2.54 4.89
N GLY A 3 -30.69 -2.11 4.99
CA GLY A 3 -31.19 -0.87 4.42
C GLY A 3 -31.73 -0.94 2.98
N TYR A 4 -31.39 -1.99 2.23
CA TYR A 4 -31.85 -2.16 0.83
C TYR A 4 -32.99 -3.18 0.67
N GLY A 5 -33.35 -3.92 1.74
CA GLY A 5 -34.38 -4.95 1.64
C GLY A 5 -34.03 -6.03 0.60
N ARG A 6 -34.83 -6.13 -0.46
CA ARG A 6 -34.60 -7.03 -1.61
C ARG A 6 -33.91 -6.33 -2.79
N GLU A 7 -33.78 -5.03 -2.77
CA GLU A 7 -33.12 -4.26 -3.81
C GLU A 7 -31.59 -4.31 -3.66
N LEU A 8 -30.89 -4.23 -4.77
CA LEU A 8 -29.45 -4.14 -4.81
C LEU A 8 -29.04 -2.70 -5.20
N PRO A 9 -27.89 -2.19 -4.73
CA PRO A 9 -27.39 -0.90 -5.18
C PRO A 9 -26.88 -0.99 -6.62
N ASP A 10 -26.89 0.13 -7.35
CA ASP A 10 -26.31 0.21 -8.71
C ASP A 10 -24.78 0.08 -8.67
N ALA A 11 -24.15 0.60 -7.62
CA ALA A 11 -22.71 0.50 -7.41
C ALA A 11 -22.33 0.52 -5.92
N VAL A 12 -21.12 0.07 -5.61
CA VAL A 12 -20.54 0.05 -4.26
C VAL A 12 -19.15 0.69 -4.27
N LEU A 13 -18.97 1.80 -3.57
CA LEU A 13 -17.65 2.37 -3.27
C LEU A 13 -17.09 1.75 -1.99
N VAL A 14 -16.04 0.94 -2.11
CA VAL A 14 -15.40 0.29 -0.96
C VAL A 14 -14.43 1.24 -0.28
N ARG A 15 -14.73 1.66 0.94
CA ARG A 15 -13.93 2.59 1.73
C ARG A 15 -13.02 1.91 2.77
N GLY A 16 -13.18 0.62 2.94
CA GLY A 16 -12.38 -0.17 3.87
C GLY A 16 -12.98 -1.54 4.09
N ILE A 17 -12.13 -2.46 4.45
CA ILE A 17 -12.52 -3.78 4.97
C ILE A 17 -12.09 -3.80 6.44
N ALA A 18 -13.05 -3.99 7.34
CA ALA A 18 -12.73 -4.09 8.75
C ALA A 18 -11.80 -5.27 9.04
N ALA A 19 -10.82 -5.07 9.89
CA ALA A 19 -9.95 -6.14 10.37
C ALA A 19 -10.74 -7.18 11.19
N GLY A 20 -10.24 -8.42 11.25
CA GLY A 20 -10.88 -9.51 11.98
C GLY A 20 -10.13 -10.81 11.80
N THR A 21 -10.77 -11.93 12.16
CA THR A 21 -10.23 -13.26 11.87
C THR A 21 -10.23 -13.52 10.36
N PHE A 22 -9.52 -14.56 9.94
CA PHE A 22 -9.48 -14.98 8.53
C PHE A 22 -10.89 -15.18 7.97
N GLU A 23 -11.76 -15.87 8.71
CA GLU A 23 -13.16 -16.16 8.33
C GLU A 23 -13.98 -14.88 8.17
N GLN A 24 -13.77 -13.90 9.09
CA GLN A 24 -14.49 -12.64 9.04
C GLN A 24 -14.08 -11.79 7.84
N VAL A 25 -12.78 -11.71 7.54
CA VAL A 25 -12.26 -10.96 6.39
C VAL A 25 -12.69 -11.64 5.09
N THR A 26 -12.54 -12.98 4.99
CA THR A 26 -12.97 -13.77 3.83
C THR A 26 -14.46 -13.58 3.57
N LYS A 27 -15.31 -13.63 4.62
CA LYS A 27 -16.75 -13.39 4.49
C LYS A 27 -17.06 -11.99 3.93
N ARG A 28 -16.37 -10.94 4.42
CA ARG A 28 -16.59 -9.55 3.95
C ARG A 28 -16.19 -9.39 2.49
N LEU A 29 -15.06 -9.95 2.09
CA LEU A 29 -14.61 -9.96 0.69
C LEU A 29 -15.55 -10.79 -0.18
N GLY A 30 -16.04 -11.92 0.33
CA GLY A 30 -17.03 -12.76 -0.35
C GLY A 30 -18.32 -12.03 -0.69
N VAL A 31 -18.77 -11.06 0.16
CA VAL A 31 -19.93 -10.20 -0.16
C VAL A 31 -19.64 -9.33 -1.39
N LEU A 32 -18.43 -8.76 -1.50
CA LEU A 32 -18.05 -7.96 -2.65
C LEU A 32 -17.94 -8.79 -3.93
N HIS A 33 -17.38 -10.00 -3.84
CA HIS A 33 -17.36 -10.94 -4.96
C HIS A 33 -18.79 -11.31 -5.41
N ALA A 34 -19.68 -11.61 -4.46
CA ALA A 34 -21.09 -11.94 -4.77
C ALA A 34 -21.81 -10.75 -5.44
N LEU A 35 -21.59 -9.51 -4.99
CA LEU A 35 -22.16 -8.32 -5.63
C LEU A 35 -21.70 -8.21 -7.08
N ARG A 36 -20.42 -8.46 -7.35
CA ARG A 36 -19.88 -8.44 -8.71
C ARG A 36 -20.49 -9.52 -9.59
N GLU A 37 -20.65 -10.75 -9.09
CA GLU A 37 -21.32 -11.84 -9.82
C GLU A 37 -22.79 -11.52 -10.13
N LEU A 38 -23.43 -10.68 -9.31
CA LEU A 38 -24.77 -10.15 -9.54
C LEU A 38 -24.80 -8.92 -10.49
N GLY A 39 -23.66 -8.55 -11.08
CA GLY A 39 -23.57 -7.45 -12.03
C GLY A 39 -23.43 -6.06 -11.39
N ILE A 40 -23.27 -5.99 -10.06
CA ILE A 40 -23.10 -4.71 -9.35
C ILE A 40 -21.66 -4.20 -9.53
N ALA A 41 -21.51 -2.93 -9.90
CA ALA A 41 -20.20 -2.29 -9.96
C ALA A 41 -19.59 -2.15 -8.56
N VAL A 42 -18.45 -2.80 -8.31
CA VAL A 42 -17.69 -2.72 -7.05
C VAL A 42 -16.39 -1.97 -7.27
N TYR A 43 -16.21 -0.86 -6.58
CA TYR A 43 -15.10 0.10 -6.74
C TYR A 43 -14.36 0.31 -5.39
N ASN A 44 -13.18 -0.19 -5.11
CA ASN A 44 -12.39 -1.17 -5.85
C ASN A 44 -13.00 -2.58 -5.80
N ASP A 45 -12.74 -3.35 -6.84
CA ASP A 45 -13.05 -4.76 -6.90
C ASP A 45 -12.42 -5.54 -5.72
N ALA A 46 -13.11 -6.57 -5.22
CA ALA A 46 -12.63 -7.38 -4.09
C ALA A 46 -11.27 -8.00 -4.36
N ARG A 47 -11.04 -8.52 -5.58
CA ARG A 47 -9.77 -9.13 -5.98
C ARG A 47 -8.62 -8.11 -6.00
N ALA A 48 -8.88 -6.87 -6.40
CA ALA A 48 -7.90 -5.80 -6.35
C ALA A 48 -7.54 -5.46 -4.89
N ILE A 49 -8.55 -5.41 -4.00
CA ILE A 49 -8.34 -5.19 -2.56
C ILE A 49 -7.49 -6.32 -1.96
N GLU A 50 -7.80 -7.59 -2.23
CA GLU A 50 -7.03 -8.75 -1.77
C GLU A 50 -5.56 -8.64 -2.17
N ARG A 51 -5.28 -8.28 -3.43
CA ARG A 51 -3.91 -8.07 -3.94
C ARG A 51 -3.16 -6.96 -3.21
N SER A 52 -3.86 -5.90 -2.77
CA SER A 52 -3.23 -4.76 -2.09
C SER A 52 -3.02 -5.00 -0.59
N VAL A 53 -3.86 -5.81 0.04
CA VAL A 53 -3.76 -6.13 1.46
C VAL A 53 -2.59 -7.09 1.71
N ASP A 54 -2.38 -8.07 0.81
CA ASP A 54 -1.23 -8.97 0.84
C ASP A 54 0.00 -8.29 0.23
N LYS A 55 0.94 -7.86 1.07
CA LYS A 55 2.19 -7.20 0.64
C LYS A 55 3.06 -8.09 -0.24
N SER A 56 3.01 -9.40 -0.06
CA SER A 56 3.78 -10.34 -0.89
C SER A 56 3.22 -10.42 -2.30
N MET A 57 1.90 -10.50 -2.43
CA MET A 57 1.20 -10.44 -3.71
C MET A 57 1.41 -9.09 -4.41
N THR A 58 1.27 -7.97 -3.66
CA THR A 58 1.59 -6.63 -4.17
C THR A 58 2.99 -6.60 -4.80
N SER A 59 4.01 -7.06 -4.07
CA SER A 59 5.40 -7.05 -4.55
C SER A 59 5.61 -7.93 -5.78
N LEU A 60 4.97 -9.09 -5.82
CA LEU A 60 5.03 -10.00 -6.97
C LEU A 60 4.43 -9.34 -8.22
N LEU A 61 3.26 -8.70 -8.08
CA LEU A 61 2.58 -8.03 -9.20
C LEU A 61 3.35 -6.80 -9.68
N LEU A 62 3.92 -6.00 -8.77
CA LEU A 62 4.79 -4.87 -9.14
C LEU A 62 6.02 -5.37 -9.91
N HIS A 63 6.66 -6.45 -9.44
CA HIS A 63 7.80 -7.06 -10.13
C HIS A 63 7.42 -7.58 -11.51
N ALA A 64 6.31 -8.30 -11.64
CA ALA A 64 5.80 -8.80 -12.92
C ALA A 64 5.50 -7.67 -13.92
N ALA A 65 4.98 -6.55 -13.43
CA ALA A 65 4.73 -5.34 -14.20
C ALA A 65 5.97 -4.47 -14.43
N ARG A 66 7.14 -4.87 -13.94
CA ARG A 66 8.41 -4.11 -14.01
C ARG A 66 8.33 -2.73 -13.36
N VAL A 67 7.48 -2.55 -12.37
CA VAL A 67 7.41 -1.32 -11.57
C VAL A 67 8.56 -1.32 -10.57
N PRO A 68 9.42 -0.30 -10.57
CA PRO A 68 10.52 -0.18 -9.62
C PRO A 68 10.04 -0.27 -8.17
N SER A 69 10.52 -1.30 -7.47
CA SER A 69 10.24 -1.53 -6.05
C SER A 69 11.46 -2.13 -5.36
N PRO A 70 11.64 -1.95 -4.04
CA PRO A 70 12.76 -2.54 -3.33
C PRO A 70 12.68 -4.07 -3.37
N PRO A 71 13.82 -4.80 -3.44
CA PRO A 71 13.83 -6.25 -3.32
C PRO A 71 13.11 -6.72 -2.06
N THR A 72 12.26 -7.75 -2.21
CA THR A 72 11.40 -8.29 -1.15
C THR A 72 11.47 -9.81 -1.09
N TRP A 73 11.21 -10.34 0.08
CA TRP A 73 11.15 -11.78 0.36
C TRP A 73 10.00 -12.04 1.34
N ALA A 74 9.26 -13.11 1.09
CA ALA A 74 8.26 -13.64 2.01
C ALA A 74 8.61 -15.10 2.34
N THR A 75 8.59 -15.49 3.62
CA THR A 75 8.90 -16.84 4.05
C THR A 75 8.24 -17.16 5.39
N GLU A 76 7.78 -18.41 5.54
CA GLU A 76 7.24 -18.97 6.79
C GLU A 76 8.34 -19.59 7.68
N SER A 77 9.61 -19.56 7.22
CA SER A 77 10.73 -20.17 7.93
C SER A 77 11.61 -19.12 8.60
N GLN A 78 11.69 -19.15 9.94
CA GLN A 78 12.62 -18.33 10.71
C GLN A 78 14.08 -18.52 10.26
N ALA A 79 14.48 -19.76 9.95
CA ALA A 79 15.84 -20.07 9.48
C ALA A 79 16.12 -19.45 8.09
N GLN A 80 15.12 -19.43 7.20
CA GLN A 80 15.25 -18.79 5.89
C GLN A 80 15.27 -17.26 6.04
N ALA A 81 14.44 -16.69 6.89
CA ALA A 81 14.45 -15.25 7.18
C ALA A 81 15.82 -14.79 7.71
N ARG A 82 16.44 -15.57 8.62
CA ARG A 82 17.82 -15.32 9.09
C ARG A 82 18.85 -15.37 7.97
N ARG A 83 18.79 -16.37 7.08
CA ARG A 83 19.70 -16.46 5.92
C ARG A 83 19.57 -15.25 5.00
N ILE A 84 18.34 -14.78 4.74
CA ILE A 84 18.08 -13.57 3.96
C ILE A 84 18.73 -12.36 4.65
N ALA A 85 18.47 -12.17 5.96
CA ALA A 85 19.02 -11.05 6.73
C ALA A 85 20.57 -11.05 6.73
N ILE A 86 21.20 -12.20 6.92
CA ILE A 86 22.66 -12.34 6.88
C ILE A 86 23.21 -12.00 5.48
N ARG A 87 22.60 -12.54 4.42
CA ARG A 87 23.03 -12.28 3.04
C ARG A 87 22.92 -10.80 2.66
N GLU A 88 21.79 -10.18 2.98
CA GLU A 88 21.57 -8.76 2.70
C GLU A 88 22.48 -7.88 3.55
N GLY A 89 22.69 -8.23 4.83
CA GLY A 89 23.64 -7.56 5.71
C GLY A 89 25.09 -7.63 5.20
N ALA A 90 25.53 -8.78 4.72
CA ALA A 90 26.84 -8.95 4.09
C ALA A 90 27.01 -8.11 2.82
N ALA A 91 25.91 -7.83 2.10
CA ALA A 91 25.87 -6.94 0.95
C ALA A 91 25.72 -5.45 1.32
N GLY A 92 25.74 -5.10 2.62
CA GLY A 92 25.61 -3.73 3.12
C GLY A 92 24.18 -3.19 3.11
N HIS A 93 23.16 -4.08 3.06
CA HIS A 93 21.76 -3.69 3.04
C HIS A 93 21.05 -4.06 4.33
N ALA A 94 20.33 -3.09 4.91
CA ALA A 94 19.36 -3.34 5.95
C ALA A 94 17.99 -3.71 5.33
N LEU A 95 17.13 -4.31 6.15
CA LEU A 95 15.78 -4.71 5.78
C LEU A 95 14.76 -4.06 6.70
N VAL A 96 13.52 -3.99 6.21
CA VAL A 96 12.33 -3.71 7.01
C VAL A 96 11.51 -4.99 7.06
N LEU A 97 11.30 -5.52 8.25
CA LEU A 97 10.32 -6.58 8.51
C LEU A 97 8.95 -5.92 8.70
N LYS A 98 7.95 -6.39 7.99
CA LYS A 98 6.59 -5.85 8.01
C LYS A 98 5.58 -6.97 8.29
N PRO A 99 4.50 -6.72 9.05
CA PRO A 99 3.36 -7.62 9.04
C PRO A 99 2.81 -7.76 7.63
N LEU A 100 2.48 -9.00 7.20
CA LEU A 100 1.93 -9.23 5.87
C LEU A 100 0.66 -8.43 5.66
N PHE A 101 -0.25 -8.49 6.65
CA PHE A 101 -1.47 -7.72 6.74
C PHE A 101 -1.30 -6.64 7.81
N GLY A 102 -1.03 -5.40 7.42
CA GLY A 102 -0.81 -4.30 8.35
C GLY A 102 -0.92 -2.95 7.66
N SER A 103 -1.18 -1.93 8.43
CA SER A 103 -1.34 -0.55 7.95
C SER A 103 -0.78 0.45 8.94
N GLN A 104 -0.69 1.73 8.52
CA GLN A 104 -0.33 2.87 9.37
C GLN A 104 1.09 2.80 9.97
N GLY A 105 1.99 2.02 9.41
CA GLY A 105 3.36 1.85 9.94
C GLY A 105 3.44 1.05 11.23
N LYS A 106 2.36 0.36 11.65
CA LYS A 106 2.36 -0.47 12.86
C LYS A 106 3.10 -1.77 12.62
N GLY A 107 3.90 -2.19 13.60
CA GLY A 107 4.65 -3.45 13.54
C GLY A 107 5.82 -3.47 12.56
N LEU A 108 6.24 -2.32 12.02
CA LEU A 108 7.46 -2.24 11.20
C LEU A 108 8.69 -2.32 12.10
N GLN A 109 9.66 -3.15 11.73
CA GLN A 109 10.95 -3.25 12.43
C GLN A 109 12.10 -3.23 11.43
N LEU A 110 13.17 -2.49 11.77
CA LEU A 110 14.44 -2.55 11.05
C LEU A 110 15.16 -3.86 11.37
N VAL A 111 15.89 -4.40 10.40
CA VAL A 111 16.74 -5.59 10.56
C VAL A 111 18.08 -5.34 9.86
N GLY A 112 19.18 -5.59 10.57
CA GLY A 112 20.53 -5.33 10.08
C GLY A 112 21.15 -4.05 10.63
N GLN A 113 22.15 -3.50 9.97
CA GLN A 113 22.87 -2.29 10.41
C GLN A 113 22.22 -1.03 9.81
N VAL A 114 21.78 -0.11 10.68
CA VAL A 114 21.25 1.20 10.27
C VAL A 114 21.90 2.27 11.14
N GLN A 115 22.61 3.21 10.53
CA GLN A 115 23.27 4.33 11.22
C GLN A 115 24.17 3.88 12.38
N GLY A 116 24.89 2.76 12.23
CA GLY A 116 25.78 2.21 13.24
C GLY A 116 25.10 1.38 14.34
N VAL A 117 23.77 1.28 14.31
CA VAL A 117 22.99 0.47 15.26
C VAL A 117 22.61 -0.86 14.61
N HIS A 118 22.86 -1.97 15.33
CA HIS A 118 22.45 -3.30 14.90
C HIS A 118 21.02 -3.60 15.38
N HIS A 119 20.15 -3.97 14.44
CA HIS A 119 18.77 -4.38 14.67
C HIS A 119 18.65 -5.88 14.38
N PRO A 120 18.45 -6.73 15.41
CA PRO A 120 18.32 -8.17 15.21
C PRO A 120 17.01 -8.52 14.52
N LEU A 121 16.98 -9.63 13.77
CA LEU A 121 15.73 -10.20 13.26
C LEU A 121 14.94 -10.77 14.46
N PRO A 122 13.70 -10.30 14.69
CA PRO A 122 12.88 -10.82 15.78
C PRO A 122 12.38 -12.24 15.47
N ASP A 123 11.78 -12.87 16.49
CA ASP A 123 11.02 -14.10 16.31
C ASP A 123 9.74 -13.81 15.52
N ILE A 124 9.60 -14.46 14.35
CA ILE A 124 8.45 -14.27 13.48
C ILE A 124 7.18 -14.96 13.99
N GLU A 125 7.29 -16.00 14.81
CA GLU A 125 6.14 -16.67 15.41
C GLU A 125 5.44 -15.76 16.44
N ALA A 126 6.23 -15.09 17.27
CA ALA A 126 5.72 -14.27 18.35
C ALA A 126 5.04 -12.96 17.89
N GLY A 127 5.41 -12.42 16.74
CA GLY A 127 4.97 -11.06 16.35
C GLY A 127 4.41 -10.91 14.94
N TYR A 128 4.56 -11.93 14.07
CA TYR A 128 4.28 -11.79 12.63
C TYR A 128 3.44 -12.96 12.07
N GLY A 129 2.80 -13.75 12.94
CA GLY A 129 1.95 -14.87 12.53
C GLY A 129 2.71 -15.93 11.73
N SER A 130 3.95 -16.24 12.15
CA SER A 130 4.83 -17.20 11.48
C SER A 130 5.15 -16.89 10.01
N LEU A 131 5.04 -15.61 9.60
CA LEU A 131 5.39 -15.17 8.25
C LEU A 131 6.26 -13.91 8.28
N ALA A 132 7.47 -14.01 7.75
CA ALA A 132 8.35 -12.86 7.54
C ALA A 132 8.15 -12.28 6.14
N TYR A 133 7.66 -11.05 6.05
CA TYR A 133 7.77 -10.23 4.85
C TYR A 133 8.89 -9.21 5.07
N LEU A 134 9.99 -9.41 4.35
CA LEU A 134 11.20 -8.60 4.43
C LEU A 134 11.33 -7.77 3.16
N GLN A 135 11.53 -6.46 3.31
CA GLN A 135 11.78 -5.55 2.19
C GLN A 135 13.10 -4.82 2.44
N ARG A 136 13.93 -4.65 1.40
CA ARG A 136 15.18 -3.88 1.53
C ARG A 136 14.84 -2.46 1.96
N PHE A 137 15.52 -1.99 3.02
CA PHE A 137 15.35 -0.64 3.54
C PHE A 137 15.95 0.38 2.57
N ILE A 138 15.20 1.45 2.29
CA ILE A 138 15.67 2.61 1.55
C ILE A 138 16.00 3.71 2.57
N PRO A 139 17.26 4.03 2.82
CA PRO A 139 17.61 5.12 3.72
C PRO A 139 17.18 6.46 3.13
N ALA A 140 16.76 7.38 4.00
CA ALA A 140 16.42 8.74 3.60
C ALA A 140 17.61 9.40 2.89
N GLN A 141 17.34 10.14 1.82
CA GLN A 141 18.35 10.84 1.03
C GLN A 141 18.63 12.26 1.58
N GLU A 142 17.73 12.79 2.39
CA GLU A 142 17.81 14.10 3.04
C GLU A 142 17.31 14.03 4.50
N SER A 143 17.54 15.07 5.29
CA SER A 143 17.05 15.18 6.67
C SER A 143 16.31 16.52 6.85
N PRO A 144 15.03 16.49 7.30
CA PRO A 144 14.20 15.33 7.58
C PRO A 144 13.91 14.50 6.31
N GLY A 145 13.75 13.18 6.47
CA GLY A 145 13.39 12.27 5.39
C GLY A 145 11.92 12.42 4.97
N PHE A 146 11.59 11.89 3.81
CA PHE A 146 10.19 11.87 3.34
C PHE A 146 9.91 10.68 2.43
N ASP A 147 8.63 10.42 2.23
CA ASP A 147 8.10 9.62 1.14
C ASP A 147 6.98 10.40 0.42
N TRP A 148 6.58 9.92 -0.74
CA TRP A 148 5.38 10.42 -1.42
C TRP A 148 4.20 9.48 -1.21
N ARG A 149 3.03 10.05 -1.03
CA ARG A 149 1.75 9.39 -1.28
C ARG A 149 1.09 10.02 -2.49
N VAL A 150 0.87 9.21 -3.52
CA VAL A 150 0.14 9.59 -4.74
C VAL A 150 -1.22 8.92 -4.72
N LEU A 151 -2.28 9.67 -4.93
CA LEU A 151 -3.60 9.13 -5.16
C LEU A 151 -3.80 8.93 -6.67
N VAL A 152 -4.12 7.72 -7.04
CA VAL A 152 -4.56 7.34 -8.37
C VAL A 152 -6.08 7.12 -8.33
N ALA A 153 -6.81 7.68 -9.27
CA ALA A 153 -8.22 7.41 -9.50
C ALA A 153 -8.47 7.37 -11.01
N GLY A 154 -9.26 6.42 -11.47
CA GLY A 154 -9.52 6.28 -12.89
C GLY A 154 -8.28 5.97 -13.73
N GLY A 155 -7.25 5.37 -13.17
CA GLY A 155 -5.98 5.09 -13.84
C GLY A 155 -5.07 6.32 -13.99
N ARG A 156 -5.38 7.45 -13.36
CA ARG A 156 -4.59 8.68 -13.40
C ARG A 156 -4.18 9.14 -12.01
N ALA A 157 -2.97 9.63 -11.88
CA ALA A 157 -2.49 10.28 -10.67
C ALA A 157 -3.15 11.65 -10.51
N VAL A 158 -4.06 11.79 -9.55
CA VAL A 158 -4.90 12.98 -9.39
C VAL A 158 -4.34 13.98 -8.38
N CYS A 159 -3.66 13.52 -7.34
CA CYS A 159 -2.95 14.39 -6.39
C CYS A 159 -1.84 13.63 -5.69
N ALA A 160 -0.91 14.38 -5.09
CA ALA A 160 0.20 13.84 -4.33
C ALA A 160 0.52 14.70 -3.11
N MET A 161 1.18 14.09 -2.12
CA MET A 161 1.80 14.78 -0.99
C MET A 161 3.15 14.16 -0.67
N ARG A 162 4.03 14.96 -0.08
CA ARG A 162 5.17 14.47 0.70
C ARG A 162 4.73 14.25 2.14
N ARG A 163 5.18 13.15 2.75
CA ARG A 163 5.03 12.89 4.18
C ARG A 163 6.41 13.01 4.80
N VAL A 164 6.66 14.10 5.50
CA VAL A 164 7.98 14.48 6.01
C VAL A 164 8.09 14.13 7.48
N SER A 165 9.16 13.43 7.87
CA SER A 165 9.41 13.03 9.25
C SER A 165 10.91 12.92 9.54
N SER A 166 11.33 13.22 10.77
CA SER A 166 12.67 12.91 11.26
C SER A 166 12.86 11.43 11.59
N HIS A 167 11.76 10.69 11.71
CA HIS A 167 11.76 9.24 11.90
C HIS A 167 11.78 8.53 10.54
N TRP A 168 12.27 7.29 10.47
CA TRP A 168 12.32 6.51 9.23
C TRP A 168 10.95 6.01 8.75
N ILE A 169 9.90 6.08 9.58
CA ILE A 169 8.51 5.80 9.24
C ILE A 169 7.82 7.13 8.94
N HIS A 170 7.29 7.26 7.72
CA HIS A 170 6.67 8.51 7.23
C HIS A 170 5.14 8.48 7.23
N ASN A 171 4.51 7.53 7.94
CA ASN A 171 3.06 7.48 8.02
C ASN A 171 2.50 8.68 8.81
N VAL A 172 1.41 9.30 8.32
CA VAL A 172 0.73 10.41 9.02
C VAL A 172 0.26 10.00 10.42
N ALA A 173 -0.18 8.75 10.58
CA ALA A 173 -0.55 8.19 11.89
C ALA A 173 0.62 8.08 12.88
N GLN A 174 1.86 8.19 12.40
CA GLN A 174 3.10 8.21 13.19
C GLN A 174 3.66 9.64 13.34
N GLY A 175 2.90 10.67 12.98
CA GLY A 175 3.26 12.07 13.19
C GLY A 175 3.95 12.76 11.99
N ALA A 176 4.01 12.13 10.81
CA ALA A 176 4.57 12.79 9.64
C ALA A 176 3.75 14.01 9.22
N ARG A 177 4.44 15.10 8.84
CA ARG A 177 3.85 16.32 8.31
C ARG A 177 3.54 16.15 6.82
N CYS A 178 2.34 16.58 6.41
CA CYS A 178 1.93 16.55 5.01
C CYS A 178 2.30 17.86 4.32
N GLU A 179 2.91 17.77 3.14
CA GLU A 179 3.22 18.88 2.25
C GLU A 179 2.65 18.59 0.86
N ALA A 180 2.15 19.63 0.18
CA ALA A 180 1.65 19.48 -1.18
C ALA A 180 2.79 19.04 -2.12
N ALA A 181 2.47 18.15 -3.06
CA ALA A 181 3.35 17.74 -4.15
C ALA A 181 2.55 17.59 -5.45
N ALA A 182 3.20 17.82 -6.58
CA ALA A 182 2.58 17.61 -7.88
C ALA A 182 2.75 16.13 -8.30
N PRO A 183 1.68 15.44 -8.73
CA PRO A 183 1.76 14.10 -9.27
C PRO A 183 2.16 14.15 -10.76
N THR A 184 3.41 14.48 -11.05
CA THR A 184 3.91 14.67 -12.43
C THR A 184 5.11 13.79 -12.75
N GLY A 185 5.42 13.63 -14.04
CA GLY A 185 6.60 12.92 -14.53
C GLY A 185 6.67 11.47 -14.03
N GLU A 186 7.86 11.05 -13.59
CA GLU A 186 8.13 9.70 -13.10
C GLU A 186 7.20 9.30 -11.93
N LEU A 187 6.90 10.23 -11.04
CA LEU A 187 6.07 9.98 -9.87
C LEU A 187 4.65 9.56 -10.25
N ALA A 188 4.04 10.25 -11.22
CA ALA A 188 2.72 9.91 -11.75
C ALA A 188 2.76 8.55 -12.46
N GLN A 189 3.70 8.36 -13.37
CA GLN A 189 3.84 7.13 -14.17
C GLN A 189 3.99 5.89 -13.29
N LEU A 190 4.85 5.95 -12.27
CA LEU A 190 5.05 4.83 -11.34
C LEU A 190 3.80 4.52 -10.52
N ALA A 191 3.10 5.55 -10.04
CA ALA A 191 1.88 5.37 -9.27
C ALA A 191 0.74 4.78 -10.12
N GLU A 192 0.57 5.26 -11.35
CA GLU A 192 -0.42 4.77 -12.31
C GLU A 192 -0.12 3.30 -12.69
N ALA A 193 1.14 2.99 -13.03
CA ALA A 193 1.57 1.62 -13.34
C ALA A 193 1.38 0.67 -12.15
N ALA A 194 1.64 1.12 -10.92
CA ALA A 194 1.44 0.32 -9.71
C ALA A 194 -0.05 0.04 -9.46
N ALA A 195 -0.92 1.04 -9.60
CA ALA A 195 -2.37 0.87 -9.48
C ALA A 195 -2.91 -0.08 -10.55
N GLN A 196 -2.46 0.06 -11.80
CA GLN A 196 -2.82 -0.81 -12.92
C GLN A 196 -2.37 -2.25 -12.69
N ALA A 197 -1.15 -2.49 -12.19
CA ALA A 197 -0.62 -3.83 -11.92
C ALA A 197 -1.49 -4.62 -10.93
N LEU A 198 -2.13 -3.94 -10.00
CA LEU A 198 -3.04 -4.55 -9.04
C LEU A 198 -4.51 -4.58 -9.51
N GLY A 199 -4.84 -3.88 -10.60
CA GLY A 199 -6.21 -3.74 -11.11
C GLY A 199 -7.07 -2.80 -10.26
N MET A 200 -6.47 -1.71 -9.75
CA MET A 200 -7.15 -0.75 -8.88
C MET A 200 -7.94 0.29 -9.68
N ASP A 201 -9.16 0.55 -9.28
CA ASP A 201 -9.94 1.71 -9.75
C ASP A 201 -9.41 3.00 -9.08
N TYR A 202 -9.15 2.94 -7.76
CA TYR A 202 -8.42 3.98 -7.05
C TYR A 202 -7.45 3.39 -6.04
N ALA A 203 -6.33 4.06 -5.81
CA ALA A 203 -5.31 3.62 -4.87
C ALA A 203 -4.50 4.77 -4.29
N GLY A 204 -4.04 4.61 -3.06
CA GLY A 204 -2.95 5.41 -2.50
C GLY A 204 -1.64 4.65 -2.68
N VAL A 205 -0.76 5.17 -3.54
CA VAL A 205 0.54 4.57 -3.81
C VAL A 205 1.61 5.30 -3.01
N ASP A 206 2.41 4.55 -2.25
CA ASP A 206 3.52 5.07 -1.47
C ASP A 206 4.83 4.84 -2.20
N LEU A 207 5.61 5.90 -2.39
CA LEU A 207 6.90 5.87 -3.08
C LEU A 207 8.00 6.49 -2.21
N MET A 208 9.17 5.85 -2.21
CA MET A 208 10.36 6.36 -1.54
C MET A 208 11.37 6.89 -2.57
N PRO A 209 11.99 8.07 -2.33
CA PRO A 209 13.13 8.51 -3.11
C PRO A 209 14.32 7.57 -2.86
N SER A 210 15.01 7.20 -3.92
CA SER A 210 16.25 6.42 -3.84
C SER A 210 17.30 6.97 -4.80
N LYS A 211 18.56 6.51 -4.66
CA LYS A 211 19.64 6.84 -5.60
C LYS A 211 19.37 6.38 -7.05
N ARG A 212 18.37 5.53 -7.26
CA ARG A 212 17.99 4.97 -8.57
C ARG A 212 16.65 5.50 -9.10
N GLY A 213 16.16 6.63 -8.58
CA GLY A 213 14.82 7.15 -8.84
C GLY A 213 13.81 6.76 -7.75
N ALA A 214 12.56 7.08 -7.95
CA ALA A 214 11.49 6.73 -7.03
C ALA A 214 11.19 5.22 -7.07
N GLN A 215 10.86 4.62 -5.92
CA GLN A 215 10.49 3.21 -5.82
C GLN A 215 9.17 3.05 -5.08
N VAL A 216 8.27 2.25 -5.63
CA VAL A 216 6.98 1.93 -5.00
C VAL A 216 7.21 0.96 -3.83
N ILE A 217 6.78 1.34 -2.64
CA ILE A 217 6.93 0.54 -1.41
C ILE A 217 5.63 -0.06 -0.91
N GLU A 218 4.47 0.48 -1.31
CA GLU A 218 3.14 -0.01 -0.94
C GLU A 218 2.06 0.54 -1.89
N VAL A 219 1.00 -0.26 -2.09
CA VAL A 219 -0.22 0.14 -2.80
C VAL A 219 -1.42 -0.12 -1.89
N ASN A 220 -2.20 0.90 -1.59
CA ASN A 220 -3.32 0.85 -0.66
C ASN A 220 -4.65 0.94 -1.42
N GLY A 221 -5.40 -0.17 -1.51
CA GLY A 221 -6.67 -0.26 -2.26
C GLY A 221 -7.88 0.35 -1.54
N ALA A 222 -7.77 0.62 -0.25
CA ALA A 222 -8.76 1.36 0.53
C ALA A 222 -8.10 2.57 1.21
N ALA A 223 -7.45 3.40 0.38
CA ALA A 223 -6.63 4.50 0.85
C ALA A 223 -7.43 5.52 1.68
N ALA A 224 -6.89 5.87 2.85
CA ALA A 224 -7.30 7.06 3.58
C ALA A 224 -6.65 8.29 2.94
N TRP A 225 -7.43 9.32 2.68
CA TRP A 225 -6.97 10.55 2.02
C TRP A 225 -7.06 11.83 2.85
N GLN A 226 -7.34 11.73 4.17
CA GLN A 226 -7.45 12.92 5.01
C GLN A 226 -6.17 13.79 4.98
N GLY A 227 -5.00 13.15 4.98
CA GLY A 227 -3.72 13.86 4.85
C GLY A 227 -3.57 14.56 3.49
N LEU A 228 -3.91 13.88 2.40
CA LEU A 228 -3.92 14.45 1.05
C LEU A 228 -4.91 15.60 0.92
N GLN A 229 -6.13 15.46 1.46
CA GLN A 229 -7.17 16.49 1.39
C GLN A 229 -6.73 17.82 2.03
N ARG A 230 -5.90 17.78 3.07
CA ARG A 230 -5.38 18.99 3.74
C ARG A 230 -4.46 19.83 2.84
N VAL A 231 -3.84 19.21 1.85
CA VAL A 231 -2.85 19.83 0.95
C VAL A 231 -3.28 19.81 -0.51
N THR A 232 -4.52 19.41 -0.78
CA THR A 232 -5.11 19.34 -2.13
C THR A 232 -6.25 20.37 -2.26
N PRO A 233 -6.27 21.21 -3.32
CA PRO A 233 -7.23 22.31 -3.45
C PRO A 233 -8.64 21.88 -3.87
N PHE A 234 -8.84 20.66 -4.34
CA PHE A 234 -10.13 20.13 -4.77
C PHE A 234 -10.64 19.02 -3.86
N ASN A 235 -11.92 18.68 -3.97
CA ASN A 235 -12.54 17.61 -3.18
C ASN A 235 -12.17 16.23 -3.75
N ILE A 236 -11.31 15.51 -3.05
CA ILE A 236 -10.83 14.17 -3.43
C ILE A 236 -11.97 13.14 -3.48
N ALA A 237 -12.90 13.20 -2.50
CA ALA A 237 -14.02 12.26 -2.48
C ALA A 237 -14.89 12.43 -3.72
N ARG A 238 -15.14 13.67 -4.13
CA ARG A 238 -15.90 13.97 -5.35
C ARG A 238 -15.18 13.42 -6.58
N ALA A 239 -13.89 13.63 -6.75
CA ALA A 239 -13.13 13.12 -7.89
C ALA A 239 -13.21 11.60 -8.01
N ILE A 240 -13.17 10.86 -6.88
CA ILE A 240 -13.34 9.40 -6.87
C ILE A 240 -14.77 8.99 -7.24
N VAL A 241 -15.78 9.70 -6.73
CA VAL A 241 -17.19 9.40 -7.03
C VAL A 241 -17.52 9.72 -8.48
N ASP A 242 -17.05 10.85 -9.00
CA ASP A 242 -17.25 11.22 -10.41
C ASP A 242 -16.65 10.14 -11.35
N ASP A 243 -15.43 9.64 -11.07
CA ASP A 243 -14.84 8.53 -11.83
C ASP A 243 -15.66 7.22 -11.72
N LEU A 244 -16.19 6.91 -10.54
CA LEU A 244 -17.08 5.75 -10.35
C LEU A 244 -18.34 5.88 -11.23
N LEU A 245 -18.98 7.05 -11.23
CA LEU A 245 -20.20 7.31 -12.01
C LEU A 245 -19.92 7.22 -13.50
N ASP A 246 -18.86 7.86 -13.97
CA ASP A 246 -18.51 7.91 -15.39
C ASP A 246 -18.11 6.55 -15.97
N ARG A 247 -17.41 5.73 -15.18
CA ARG A 247 -16.85 4.47 -15.67
C ARG A 247 -17.70 3.24 -15.40
N ARG A 248 -18.52 3.28 -14.36
CA ARG A 248 -19.21 2.09 -13.86
C ARG A 248 -20.72 2.14 -13.98
N LEU A 249 -21.29 3.33 -14.18
CA LEU A 249 -22.73 3.51 -14.31
C LEU A 249 -23.16 4.09 -15.68
N ALA A 250 -22.23 4.66 -16.45
CA ALA A 250 -22.50 5.19 -17.80
C ALA A 250 -22.30 4.18 -18.94
N ALA A 251 -22.02 2.90 -18.62
CA ALA A 251 -21.76 1.84 -19.59
C ALA A 251 -22.99 0.93 -19.81
#